data_20b9f561806cad1dd090689973e0ae53
#
_entry.id   20b9f561806cad1dd090689973e0ae53
#
_cell.length_a   1.000
_cell.length_b   1.000
_cell.length_c   1.000
_cell.angle_alpha   90.00
_cell.angle_beta   90.00
_cell.angle_gamma   90.00
#
_symmetry.space_group_name_H-M   'P 1'
#
loop_
_entity.id
_entity.type
_entity.pdbx_description
1 polymer ?
#
loop_
_entity_poly.entity_id
_entity_poly.type
_entity_poly.pdbx_seq_one_letter_code
_entity_poly.pdbx_strand_id
1 'polypeptide(L)'
;MKKHSIKLTALVLALVLTAALALTGCGSKSDDSDGATTIQIAVPNDTTNEARALLLLQDNGIIKLADGAGITATKNDIVENPHNVEIVEAEAAQLPNLLPDVDYAVINSNYAINAGLNPVNDSLLIEGSASAYANILTVKEGNETSPKALALKAALESQQVVDYINEKYDGSVVSVVTNPTDGYDASVNYDALNGTTISVAASPTPHAEILEVAKEILAAKDITLDIQVYNDYVVPNTVVDDGTVDANYFQHLPYLEDFNAQNGTHIVSIA
;
A
#
# COMPACT_ATOMS: atom_id res chain seq x y z
N MET A 1 41.88 48.95 22.97
CA MET A 1 41.92 48.05 24.13
C MET A 1 40.85 46.92 24.07
N LYS A 2 40.30 46.50 22.88
CA LYS A 2 39.27 45.44 22.78
C LYS A 2 39.73 44.10 22.13
N LYS A 3 40.96 44.02 21.63
CA LYS A 3 41.46 42.80 20.93
C LYS A 3 42.20 41.78 21.81
N HIS A 4 42.60 42.13 23.03
CA HIS A 4 43.32 41.23 23.94
C HIS A 4 42.40 40.43 24.87
N SER A 5 41.17 40.90 25.12
CA SER A 5 40.19 40.20 25.97
C SER A 5 39.58 38.94 25.33
N ILE A 6 39.41 38.97 24.00
CA ILE A 6 38.79 37.83 23.26
C ILE A 6 39.77 36.64 23.13
N LYS A 7 41.06 36.91 23.04
CA LYS A 7 42.07 35.82 22.96
C LYS A 7 42.30 35.11 24.29
N LEU A 8 42.13 35.81 25.41
CA LEU A 8 42.29 35.22 26.73
C LEU A 8 41.12 34.34 27.13
N THR A 9 39.89 34.74 26.75
CA THR A 9 38.66 33.93 26.97
C THR A 9 38.65 32.64 26.13
N ALA A 10 39.13 32.71 24.90
CA ALA A 10 39.23 31.51 24.04
C ALA A 10 40.29 30.51 24.55
N LEU A 11 41.39 31.02 25.15
CA LEU A 11 42.46 30.17 25.71
C LEU A 11 42.01 29.45 26.99
N VAL A 12 41.24 30.13 27.86
CA VAL A 12 40.70 29.53 29.08
C VAL A 12 39.62 28.48 28.76
N LEU A 13 38.80 28.71 27.73
CA LEU A 13 37.78 27.73 27.29
C LEU A 13 38.45 26.48 26.70
N ALA A 14 39.53 26.62 25.95
CA ALA A 14 40.27 25.48 25.38
C ALA A 14 40.97 24.64 26.47
N LEU A 15 41.45 25.26 27.55
CA LEU A 15 42.07 24.53 28.67
C LEU A 15 41.08 23.79 29.54
N VAL A 16 39.86 24.30 29.68
CA VAL A 16 38.79 23.62 30.44
C VAL A 16 38.23 22.39 29.66
N LEU A 17 38.15 22.45 28.32
CA LEU A 17 37.75 21.30 27.50
C LEU A 17 38.80 20.17 27.48
N THR A 18 40.11 20.51 27.56
CA THR A 18 41.16 19.47 27.61
C THR A 18 41.28 18.81 28.97
N ALA A 19 40.92 19.48 30.07
CA ALA A 19 40.89 18.87 31.41
C ALA A 19 39.69 17.93 31.63
N ALA A 20 38.57 18.12 30.91
CA ALA A 20 37.38 17.25 30.99
C ALA A 20 37.55 15.89 30.27
N LEU A 21 38.51 15.79 29.33
CA LEU A 21 38.81 14.57 28.59
C LEU A 21 39.80 13.61 29.27
N ALA A 22 40.42 14.03 30.38
CA ALA A 22 41.44 13.25 31.07
C ALA A 22 40.93 12.46 32.30
N LEU A 23 39.62 12.51 32.61
CA LEU A 23 39.03 11.87 33.81
C LEU A 23 38.06 10.73 33.54
N THR A 24 37.95 10.25 32.27
CA THR A 24 37.12 9.06 31.93
C THR A 24 37.97 7.90 31.45
N GLY A 25 39.01 7.60 32.18
CA GLY A 25 39.85 6.44 31.92
C GLY A 25 39.99 5.59 33.17
N CYS A 26 39.00 4.76 33.50
CA CYS A 26 39.20 3.49 34.23
C CYS A 26 37.89 2.71 34.30
N GLY A 27 37.88 1.55 33.70
CA GLY A 27 36.97 0.47 34.09
C GLY A 27 35.76 0.24 33.21
N SER A 28 35.96 -0.11 31.95
CA SER A 28 34.94 -0.84 31.21
C SER A 28 35.45 -2.25 31.03
N LYS A 29 34.78 -3.19 31.69
CA LYS A 29 34.72 -4.56 31.20
C LYS A 29 34.26 -4.46 29.74
N SER A 30 35.04 -5.04 28.85
CA SER A 30 34.55 -5.43 27.54
C SER A 30 33.43 -6.45 27.76
N ASP A 31 32.18 -5.99 27.79
CA ASP A 31 31.09 -6.84 27.34
C ASP A 31 31.30 -6.95 25.83
N ASP A 32 31.86 -8.09 25.40
CA ASP A 32 31.70 -8.60 24.05
C ASP A 32 30.22 -8.97 23.90
N SER A 33 29.34 -7.97 23.78
CA SER A 33 28.10 -8.13 23.06
C SER A 33 28.52 -8.10 21.58
N ASP A 34 28.51 -9.26 20.93
CA ASP A 34 28.38 -9.34 19.48
C ASP A 34 27.27 -8.36 19.08
N GLY A 35 27.66 -7.18 18.67
CA GLY A 35 26.73 -6.16 18.23
C GLY A 35 26.21 -6.55 16.85
N ALA A 36 25.34 -7.56 16.80
CA ALA A 36 24.58 -7.83 15.61
C ALA A 36 23.82 -6.54 15.27
N THR A 37 24.19 -5.91 14.15
CA THR A 37 23.52 -4.70 13.68
C THR A 37 22.03 -5.04 13.48
N THR A 38 21.16 -4.29 14.12
CA THR A 38 19.72 -4.44 13.94
C THR A 38 19.35 -3.94 12.54
N ILE A 39 18.59 -4.73 11.80
CA ILE A 39 18.08 -4.38 10.48
C ILE A 39 16.64 -3.91 10.63
N GLN A 40 16.36 -2.65 10.32
CA GLN A 40 15.01 -2.10 10.40
C GLN A 40 14.26 -2.30 9.09
N ILE A 41 13.11 -2.99 9.16
CA ILE A 41 12.22 -3.20 8.01
C ILE A 41 10.87 -2.58 8.31
N ALA A 42 10.49 -1.53 7.55
CA ALA A 42 9.18 -0.91 7.67
C ALA A 42 8.13 -1.75 6.92
N VAL A 43 6.95 -1.91 7.54
CA VAL A 43 5.81 -2.67 7.01
C VAL A 43 4.51 -1.89 7.22
N PRO A 44 3.44 -2.16 6.44
CA PRO A 44 2.12 -1.59 6.71
C PRO A 44 1.60 -1.98 8.10
N ASN A 45 0.84 -1.10 8.72
CA ASN A 45 0.29 -1.31 10.06
C ASN A 45 -1.17 -1.80 10.06
N ASP A 46 -1.79 -1.99 8.90
CA ASP A 46 -3.09 -2.64 8.80
C ASP A 46 -2.93 -4.16 8.81
N THR A 47 -3.88 -4.86 9.43
CA THR A 47 -3.81 -6.30 9.74
C THR A 47 -3.40 -7.14 8.53
N THR A 48 -4.03 -6.94 7.38
CA THR A 48 -3.86 -7.83 6.24
C THR A 48 -2.59 -7.52 5.44
N ASN A 49 -2.20 -6.23 5.32
CA ASN A 49 -0.96 -5.89 4.63
C ASN A 49 0.28 -6.08 5.52
N GLU A 50 0.19 -5.92 6.87
CA GLU A 50 1.26 -6.35 7.78
C GLU A 50 1.51 -7.86 7.62
N ALA A 51 0.47 -8.68 7.73
CA ALA A 51 0.58 -10.12 7.57
C ALA A 51 1.19 -10.51 6.21
N ARG A 52 0.75 -9.87 5.13
CA ARG A 52 1.29 -10.06 3.78
C ARG A 52 2.78 -9.72 3.69
N ALA A 53 3.21 -8.63 4.31
CA ALA A 53 4.61 -8.23 4.37
C ALA A 53 5.44 -9.26 5.15
N LEU A 54 4.96 -9.73 6.30
CA LEU A 54 5.64 -10.73 7.11
C LEU A 54 5.72 -12.10 6.39
N LEU A 55 4.69 -12.49 5.65
CA LEU A 55 4.71 -13.70 4.82
C LEU A 55 5.75 -13.59 3.70
N LEU A 56 5.87 -12.44 3.04
CA LEU A 56 6.93 -12.20 2.05
C LEU A 56 8.32 -12.35 2.65
N LEU A 57 8.55 -11.82 3.85
CA LEU A 57 9.83 -11.96 4.57
C LEU A 57 10.09 -13.42 4.93
N GLN A 58 9.09 -14.16 5.38
CA GLN A 58 9.18 -15.60 5.69
C GLN A 58 9.50 -16.43 4.44
N ASP A 59 8.80 -16.19 3.33
CA ASP A 59 9.00 -16.93 2.08
C ASP A 59 10.42 -16.77 1.53
N ASN A 60 11.10 -15.69 1.91
CA ASN A 60 12.48 -15.41 1.56
C ASN A 60 13.49 -15.77 2.67
N GLY A 61 13.04 -16.45 3.76
CA GLY A 61 13.91 -16.94 4.82
C GLY A 61 14.50 -15.86 5.73
N ILE A 62 13.93 -14.66 5.73
CA ILE A 62 14.40 -13.52 6.54
C ILE A 62 13.93 -13.66 7.98
N ILE A 63 12.69 -14.11 8.18
CA ILE A 63 12.08 -14.43 9.48
C ILE A 63 11.33 -15.76 9.38
N LYS A 64 10.88 -16.28 10.51
CA LYS A 64 9.91 -17.38 10.54
C LYS A 64 8.76 -17.02 11.48
N LEU A 65 7.56 -17.21 10.99
CA LEU A 65 6.32 -17.03 11.75
C LEU A 65 5.91 -18.32 12.45
N ALA A 66 5.12 -18.21 13.50
CA ALA A 66 4.52 -19.35 14.20
C ALA A 66 3.66 -20.18 13.23
N ASP A 67 3.59 -21.49 13.50
CA ASP A 67 2.76 -22.42 12.72
C ASP A 67 1.29 -21.97 12.76
N GLY A 68 0.69 -21.80 11.60
CA GLY A 68 -0.70 -21.34 11.46
C GLY A 68 -0.89 -19.82 11.47
N ALA A 69 0.17 -19.04 11.65
CA ALA A 69 0.14 -17.60 11.37
C ALA A 69 -0.12 -17.41 9.88
N GLY A 70 -1.26 -16.84 9.53
CA GLY A 70 -1.73 -16.66 8.16
C GLY A 70 -1.91 -15.18 7.82
N ILE A 71 -3.03 -14.88 7.17
CA ILE A 71 -3.37 -13.52 6.69
C ILE A 71 -3.64 -12.49 7.80
N THR A 72 -3.51 -12.89 9.06
CA THR A 72 -3.64 -12.02 10.25
C THR A 72 -2.36 -12.05 11.11
N ALA A 73 -1.24 -12.56 10.57
CA ALA A 73 0.04 -12.58 11.26
C ALA A 73 0.49 -11.15 11.63
N THR A 74 1.07 -11.03 12.82
CA THR A 74 1.66 -9.78 13.32
C THR A 74 3.13 -10.00 13.64
N LYS A 75 3.91 -8.95 13.88
CA LYS A 75 5.31 -9.07 14.33
C LYS A 75 5.48 -9.92 15.59
N ASN A 76 4.42 -10.06 16.40
CA ASN A 76 4.45 -10.89 17.62
C ASN A 76 4.45 -12.40 17.32
N ASP A 77 4.11 -12.77 16.08
CA ASP A 77 4.12 -14.16 15.62
C ASP A 77 5.49 -14.60 15.08
N ILE A 78 6.50 -13.73 15.09
CA ILE A 78 7.87 -14.07 14.69
C ILE A 78 8.50 -14.98 15.75
N VAL A 79 8.80 -16.23 15.37
CA VAL A 79 9.41 -17.24 16.26
C VAL A 79 10.90 -17.45 16.00
N GLU A 80 11.39 -17.14 14.79
CA GLU A 80 12.83 -17.13 14.48
C GLU A 80 13.18 -15.84 13.73
N ASN A 81 14.27 -15.20 14.14
CA ASN A 81 14.75 -13.95 13.61
C ASN A 81 16.28 -13.97 13.47
N PRO A 82 16.81 -14.77 12.52
CA PRO A 82 18.25 -15.02 12.41
C PRO A 82 19.05 -13.78 11.97
N HIS A 83 18.38 -12.78 11.39
CA HIS A 83 19.01 -11.56 10.87
C HIS A 83 18.85 -10.35 11.79
N ASN A 84 18.32 -10.55 13.02
CA ASN A 84 18.06 -9.48 13.98
C ASN A 84 17.23 -8.32 13.37
N VAL A 85 16.13 -8.69 12.70
CA VAL A 85 15.20 -7.74 12.08
C VAL A 85 14.34 -7.07 13.15
N GLU A 86 14.21 -5.75 13.09
CA GLU A 86 13.22 -4.96 13.82
C GLU A 86 12.11 -4.54 12.85
N ILE A 87 10.89 -4.95 13.14
CA ILE A 87 9.72 -4.56 12.33
C ILE A 87 9.21 -3.20 12.80
N VAL A 88 9.20 -2.23 11.87
CA VAL A 88 8.70 -0.87 12.06
C VAL A 88 7.35 -0.75 11.37
N GLU A 89 6.27 -0.73 12.14
CA GLU A 89 4.91 -0.60 11.61
C GLU A 89 4.60 0.86 11.29
N ALA A 90 4.08 1.14 10.10
CA ALA A 90 3.66 2.47 9.68
C ALA A 90 2.44 2.40 8.76
N GLU A 91 1.72 3.50 8.63
CA GLU A 91 0.66 3.62 7.64
C GLU A 91 1.20 3.36 6.23
N ALA A 92 0.51 2.51 5.46
CA ALA A 92 0.98 2.04 4.14
C ALA A 92 1.35 3.19 3.19
N ALA A 93 0.59 4.29 3.21
CA ALA A 93 0.85 5.48 2.41
C ALA A 93 2.15 6.22 2.79
N GLN A 94 2.69 5.99 4.00
CA GLN A 94 3.91 6.64 4.49
C GLN A 94 5.18 5.83 4.21
N LEU A 95 5.07 4.56 3.88
CA LEU A 95 6.23 3.67 3.70
C LEU A 95 7.25 4.17 2.67
N PRO A 96 6.86 4.72 1.50
CA PRO A 96 7.86 5.28 0.58
C PRO A 96 8.66 6.44 1.18
N ASN A 97 8.04 7.23 2.06
CA ASN A 97 8.69 8.36 2.73
C ASN A 97 9.64 7.92 3.84
N LEU A 98 9.46 6.71 4.39
CA LEU A 98 10.32 6.15 5.44
C LEU A 98 11.59 5.49 4.91
N LEU A 99 11.68 5.20 3.60
CA LEU A 99 12.86 4.55 3.00
C LEU A 99 14.20 5.20 3.36
N PRO A 100 14.33 6.53 3.49
CA PRO A 100 15.61 7.13 3.90
C PRO A 100 15.98 6.90 5.37
N ASP A 101 15.02 6.50 6.21
CA ASP A 101 15.16 6.42 7.67
C ASP A 101 15.24 4.97 8.19
N VAL A 102 15.01 3.97 7.32
CA VAL A 102 15.08 2.52 7.62
C VAL A 102 15.98 1.79 6.64
N ASP A 103 16.39 0.56 6.96
CA ASP A 103 17.23 -0.22 6.04
C ASP A 103 16.43 -0.75 4.84
N TYR A 104 15.18 -1.17 5.07
CA TYR A 104 14.26 -1.67 4.04
C TYR A 104 12.81 -1.32 4.36
N ALA A 105 11.94 -1.36 3.34
CA ALA A 105 10.49 -1.25 3.51
C ALA A 105 9.75 -2.21 2.59
N VAL A 106 8.68 -2.83 3.08
CA VAL A 106 7.74 -3.60 2.25
C VAL A 106 6.58 -2.69 1.88
N ILE A 107 6.51 -2.33 0.61
CA ILE A 107 5.62 -1.27 0.11
C ILE A 107 4.60 -1.85 -0.86
N ASN A 108 3.32 -1.57 -0.67
CA ASN A 108 2.27 -1.92 -1.63
C ASN A 108 2.54 -1.24 -2.98
N SER A 109 2.35 -1.98 -4.08
CA SER A 109 2.74 -1.54 -5.43
C SER A 109 2.14 -0.19 -5.84
N ASN A 110 0.90 0.10 -5.47
CA ASN A 110 0.25 1.38 -5.75
C ASN A 110 0.99 2.56 -5.12
N TYR A 111 1.46 2.44 -3.88
CA TYR A 111 2.23 3.48 -3.22
C TYR A 111 3.66 3.57 -3.76
N ALA A 112 4.28 2.44 -4.12
CA ALA A 112 5.58 2.43 -4.77
C ALA A 112 5.53 3.17 -6.12
N ILE A 113 4.56 2.84 -6.99
CA ILE A 113 4.39 3.48 -8.29
C ILE A 113 4.09 4.99 -8.13
N ASN A 114 3.21 5.35 -7.19
CA ASN A 114 2.88 6.75 -6.90
C ASN A 114 4.11 7.56 -6.42
N ALA A 115 5.06 6.91 -5.75
CA ALA A 115 6.33 7.50 -5.33
C ALA A 115 7.40 7.48 -6.42
N GLY A 116 7.10 7.01 -7.63
CA GLY A 116 8.03 6.92 -8.76
C GLY A 116 8.97 5.71 -8.72
N LEU A 117 8.69 4.71 -7.87
CA LEU A 117 9.41 3.46 -7.80
C LEU A 117 8.77 2.42 -8.75
N ASN A 118 9.59 1.62 -9.41
CA ASN A 118 9.11 0.51 -10.23
C ASN A 118 9.15 -0.79 -9.42
N PRO A 119 8.00 -1.42 -9.11
CA PRO A 119 7.95 -2.64 -8.29
C PRO A 119 8.78 -3.81 -8.84
N VAL A 120 8.98 -3.90 -10.15
CA VAL A 120 9.76 -4.98 -10.79
C VAL A 120 11.25 -4.66 -10.79
N ASN A 121 11.63 -3.42 -11.11
CA ASN A 121 13.03 -3.07 -11.36
C ASN A 121 13.76 -2.54 -10.11
N ASP A 122 13.04 -1.91 -9.17
CA ASP A 122 13.64 -1.25 -8.01
C ASP A 122 13.51 -2.08 -6.72
N SER A 123 12.69 -3.16 -6.72
CA SER A 123 12.55 -4.02 -5.54
C SER A 123 13.68 -5.06 -5.45
N LEU A 124 14.05 -5.40 -4.22
CA LEU A 124 14.96 -6.52 -3.90
C LEU A 124 14.20 -7.85 -3.83
N LEU A 125 12.94 -7.80 -3.41
CA LEU A 125 12.03 -8.92 -3.32
C LEU A 125 10.67 -8.47 -3.86
N ILE A 126 9.97 -9.36 -4.55
CA ILE A 126 8.61 -9.14 -5.03
C ILE A 126 7.75 -10.37 -4.73
N GLU A 127 6.50 -10.13 -4.38
CA GLU A 127 5.52 -11.18 -4.18
C GLU A 127 5.21 -11.91 -5.50
N GLY A 128 4.98 -13.21 -5.42
CA GLY A 128 4.61 -14.00 -6.60
C GLY A 128 3.22 -13.64 -7.15
N SER A 129 3.01 -13.96 -8.45
CA SER A 129 1.78 -13.59 -9.19
C SER A 129 0.53 -14.38 -8.82
N ALA A 130 0.63 -15.48 -8.06
CA ALA A 130 -0.52 -16.27 -7.61
C ALA A 130 -1.16 -15.62 -6.37
N SER A 131 -1.96 -14.60 -6.60
CA SER A 131 -2.32 -13.67 -5.53
C SER A 131 -3.79 -13.78 -5.15
N ALA A 132 -4.05 -14.09 -3.87
CA ALA A 132 -5.32 -13.80 -3.20
C ALA A 132 -5.55 -12.27 -3.04
N TYR A 133 -4.59 -11.46 -3.47
CA TYR A 133 -4.56 -10.02 -3.32
C TYR A 133 -4.82 -9.28 -4.63
N ALA A 134 -5.49 -9.92 -5.61
CA ALA A 134 -6.02 -9.21 -6.77
C ALA A 134 -6.97 -8.10 -6.33
N ASN A 135 -6.88 -6.94 -6.99
CA ASN A 135 -7.76 -5.83 -6.66
C ASN A 135 -9.16 -6.04 -7.21
N ILE A 136 -10.14 -5.64 -6.45
CA ILE A 136 -11.56 -5.92 -6.66
C ILE A 136 -12.35 -4.61 -6.81
N LEU A 137 -13.46 -4.68 -7.56
CA LEU A 137 -14.49 -3.65 -7.57
C LEU A 137 -15.52 -3.96 -6.49
N THR A 138 -15.79 -2.98 -5.61
CA THR A 138 -16.74 -3.17 -4.50
C THR A 138 -17.87 -2.16 -4.54
N VAL A 139 -19.00 -2.58 -4.02
CA VAL A 139 -20.21 -1.75 -3.87
C VAL A 139 -20.82 -1.95 -2.49
N LYS A 140 -21.75 -1.09 -2.09
CA LYS A 140 -22.57 -1.32 -0.90
C LYS A 140 -23.42 -2.57 -1.09
N GLU A 141 -23.57 -3.40 -0.04
CA GLU A 141 -24.44 -4.58 -0.01
C GLU A 141 -25.86 -4.21 -0.48
N GLY A 142 -26.40 -5.04 -1.37
CA GLY A 142 -27.69 -4.83 -2.02
C GLY A 142 -27.61 -4.11 -3.38
N ASN A 143 -26.42 -3.60 -3.78
CA ASN A 143 -26.19 -2.93 -5.05
C ASN A 143 -25.43 -3.79 -6.08
N GLU A 144 -25.16 -5.07 -5.78
CA GLU A 144 -24.31 -5.98 -6.56
C GLU A 144 -24.78 -6.16 -8.00
N THR A 145 -26.10 -6.12 -8.20
CA THR A 145 -26.74 -6.28 -9.50
C THR A 145 -27.37 -4.98 -10.02
N SER A 146 -27.03 -3.85 -9.44
CA SER A 146 -27.51 -2.56 -9.93
C SER A 146 -26.97 -2.30 -11.34
N PRO A 147 -27.76 -1.68 -12.25
CA PRO A 147 -27.30 -1.38 -13.60
C PRO A 147 -25.98 -0.59 -13.66
N LYS A 148 -25.77 0.34 -12.71
CA LYS A 148 -24.52 1.09 -12.58
C LYS A 148 -23.32 0.20 -12.23
N ALA A 149 -23.50 -0.70 -11.25
CA ALA A 149 -22.45 -1.63 -10.83
C ALA A 149 -22.04 -2.57 -11.95
N LEU A 150 -23.02 -3.17 -12.65
CA LEU A 150 -22.76 -4.08 -13.76
C LEU A 150 -22.12 -3.36 -14.96
N ALA A 151 -22.54 -2.12 -15.26
CA ALA A 151 -21.93 -1.33 -16.31
C ALA A 151 -20.47 -0.99 -16.01
N LEU A 152 -20.15 -0.55 -14.78
CA LEU A 152 -18.77 -0.26 -14.35
C LEU A 152 -17.90 -1.52 -14.35
N LYS A 153 -18.44 -2.65 -13.83
CA LYS A 153 -17.75 -3.94 -13.87
C LYS A 153 -17.37 -4.33 -15.30
N ALA A 154 -18.33 -4.33 -16.22
CA ALA A 154 -18.07 -4.71 -17.60
C ALA A 154 -17.03 -3.81 -18.27
N ALA A 155 -17.05 -2.51 -18.00
CA ALA A 155 -16.06 -1.58 -18.52
C ALA A 155 -14.65 -1.86 -17.95
N LEU A 156 -14.52 -2.14 -16.65
CA LEU A 156 -13.25 -2.50 -16.00
C LEU A 156 -12.70 -3.86 -16.48
N GLU A 157 -13.57 -4.84 -16.75
CA GLU A 157 -13.17 -6.15 -17.24
C GLU A 157 -13.01 -6.20 -18.78
N SER A 158 -12.95 -5.05 -19.45
CA SER A 158 -12.85 -4.98 -20.91
C SER A 158 -11.47 -5.32 -21.44
N GLN A 159 -11.42 -5.75 -22.71
CA GLN A 159 -10.15 -5.94 -23.44
C GLN A 159 -9.33 -4.65 -23.50
N GLN A 160 -9.97 -3.47 -23.60
CA GLN A 160 -9.30 -2.17 -23.64
C GLN A 160 -8.54 -1.90 -22.33
N VAL A 161 -9.13 -2.25 -21.17
CA VAL A 161 -8.48 -2.13 -19.87
C VAL A 161 -7.31 -3.11 -19.76
N VAL A 162 -7.48 -4.36 -20.19
CA VAL A 162 -6.39 -5.36 -20.20
C VAL A 162 -5.20 -4.88 -21.04
N ASP A 163 -5.48 -4.37 -22.25
CA ASP A 163 -4.45 -3.88 -23.16
C ASP A 163 -3.73 -2.66 -22.56
N TYR A 164 -4.47 -1.72 -21.98
CA TYR A 164 -3.91 -0.54 -21.29
C TYR A 164 -2.97 -0.94 -20.14
N ILE A 165 -3.39 -1.90 -19.29
CA ILE A 165 -2.57 -2.37 -18.17
C ILE A 165 -1.26 -2.97 -18.70
N ASN A 166 -1.33 -3.81 -19.71
CA ASN A 166 -0.15 -4.47 -20.29
C ASN A 166 0.80 -3.46 -20.94
N GLU A 167 0.27 -2.48 -21.66
CA GLU A 167 1.07 -1.46 -22.35
C GLU A 167 1.71 -0.47 -21.35
N LYS A 168 0.93 -0.02 -20.38
CA LYS A 168 1.37 1.06 -19.48
C LYS A 168 2.34 0.60 -18.40
N TYR A 169 2.09 -0.56 -17.81
CA TYR A 169 2.79 -0.96 -16.58
C TYR A 169 3.89 -1.99 -16.78
N ASP A 170 4.05 -2.54 -17.97
CA ASP A 170 5.15 -3.44 -18.35
C ASP A 170 5.45 -4.52 -17.29
N GLY A 171 4.37 -5.17 -16.79
CA GLY A 171 4.44 -6.24 -15.79
C GLY A 171 4.49 -5.78 -14.31
N SER A 172 4.60 -4.48 -14.02
CA SER A 172 4.52 -3.98 -12.63
C SER A 172 3.07 -3.94 -12.10
N VAL A 173 2.09 -3.96 -12.98
CA VAL A 173 0.66 -4.23 -12.71
C VAL A 173 0.20 -5.28 -13.72
N VAL A 174 -0.53 -6.29 -13.24
CA VAL A 174 -0.97 -7.42 -14.07
C VAL A 174 -2.48 -7.55 -13.99
N SER A 175 -3.15 -7.63 -15.15
CA SER A 175 -4.57 -7.95 -15.19
C SER A 175 -4.81 -9.43 -14.86
N VAL A 176 -5.80 -9.71 -14.02
CA VAL A 176 -6.26 -11.08 -13.70
C VAL A 176 -7.50 -11.48 -14.49
N VAL A 177 -7.99 -10.60 -15.36
CA VAL A 177 -9.17 -10.86 -16.21
C VAL A 177 -8.82 -11.91 -17.26
N THR A 178 -9.47 -13.08 -17.18
CA THR A 178 -9.22 -14.22 -18.08
C THR A 178 -10.11 -14.23 -19.32
N ASN A 179 -11.29 -13.61 -19.24
CA ASN A 179 -12.28 -13.53 -20.34
C ASN A 179 -12.74 -12.07 -20.48
N PRO A 180 -11.94 -11.21 -21.11
CA PRO A 180 -12.28 -9.80 -21.23
C PRO A 180 -13.59 -9.59 -22.00
N THR A 181 -14.36 -8.58 -21.56
CA THR A 181 -15.58 -8.13 -22.23
C THR A 181 -15.25 -7.16 -23.38
N ASP A 182 -16.27 -6.79 -24.15
CA ASP A 182 -16.19 -5.66 -25.09
C ASP A 182 -16.43 -4.28 -24.40
N GLY A 183 -16.50 -4.28 -23.07
CA GLY A 183 -16.78 -3.10 -22.24
C GLY A 183 -18.23 -2.95 -21.81
N TYR A 184 -19.11 -3.88 -22.22
CA TYR A 184 -20.55 -3.80 -21.96
C TYR A 184 -21.11 -5.13 -21.45
N ASP A 185 -22.08 -5.04 -20.54
CA ASP A 185 -22.86 -6.18 -20.05
C ASP A 185 -24.22 -6.22 -20.80
N ALA A 186 -24.52 -7.34 -21.47
CA ALA A 186 -25.73 -7.50 -22.25
C ALA A 186 -27.03 -7.47 -21.39
N SER A 187 -26.95 -7.67 -20.10
CA SER A 187 -28.08 -7.57 -19.17
C SER A 187 -28.43 -6.13 -18.79
N VAL A 188 -27.51 -5.17 -19.03
CA VAL A 188 -27.69 -3.76 -18.68
C VAL A 188 -28.44 -3.00 -19.78
N ASN A 189 -29.49 -2.31 -19.41
CA ASN A 189 -30.16 -1.35 -20.30
C ASN A 189 -29.41 -0.01 -20.25
N TYR A 190 -28.45 0.19 -21.14
CA TYR A 190 -27.63 1.39 -21.21
C TYR A 190 -28.44 2.65 -21.57
N ASP A 191 -29.53 2.52 -22.34
CA ASP A 191 -30.40 3.65 -22.68
C ASP A 191 -31.07 4.23 -21.41
N ALA A 192 -31.33 3.37 -20.41
CA ALA A 192 -31.87 3.81 -19.13
C ALA A 192 -30.82 4.49 -18.23
N LEU A 193 -29.54 4.31 -18.50
CA LEU A 193 -28.43 4.95 -17.80
C LEU A 193 -27.92 6.22 -18.51
N ASN A 194 -28.40 6.51 -19.71
CA ASN A 194 -28.00 7.68 -20.47
C ASN A 194 -28.19 8.97 -19.66
N GLY A 195 -27.17 9.83 -19.64
CA GLY A 195 -27.15 11.08 -18.87
C GLY A 195 -26.95 10.89 -17.35
N THR A 196 -26.72 9.67 -16.87
CA THR A 196 -26.46 9.43 -15.43
C THR A 196 -24.98 9.50 -15.09
N THR A 197 -24.70 9.61 -13.80
CA THR A 197 -23.32 9.54 -13.26
C THR A 197 -23.15 8.29 -12.41
N ILE A 198 -22.03 7.60 -12.60
CA ILE A 198 -21.50 6.56 -11.71
C ILE A 198 -20.34 7.18 -10.98
N SER A 199 -20.33 7.13 -9.64
CA SER A 199 -19.24 7.65 -8.81
C SER A 199 -18.39 6.51 -8.24
N VAL A 200 -17.06 6.64 -8.29
CA VAL A 200 -16.14 5.60 -7.84
C VAL A 200 -14.96 6.20 -7.08
N ALA A 201 -14.69 5.66 -5.88
CA ALA A 201 -13.53 5.98 -5.08
C ALA A 201 -12.36 5.08 -5.48
N ALA A 202 -11.15 5.65 -5.64
CA ALA A 202 -9.97 4.92 -6.08
C ALA A 202 -8.68 5.49 -5.51
N SER A 203 -7.62 4.66 -5.43
CA SER A 203 -6.26 5.16 -5.23
C SER A 203 -5.73 5.82 -6.52
N PRO A 204 -4.76 6.75 -6.44
CA PRO A 204 -4.29 7.51 -7.62
C PRO A 204 -3.79 6.60 -8.73
N THR A 205 -2.83 5.74 -8.43
CA THR A 205 -2.14 4.85 -9.37
C THR A 205 -2.09 3.44 -8.78
N PRO A 206 -2.37 2.39 -9.53
CA PRO A 206 -2.80 2.36 -10.93
C PRO A 206 -4.32 2.57 -11.11
N HIS A 207 -5.11 2.58 -10.04
CA HIS A 207 -6.56 2.39 -10.05
C HIS A 207 -7.31 3.52 -10.77
N ALA A 208 -7.07 4.78 -10.41
CA ALA A 208 -7.71 5.91 -11.08
C ALA A 208 -7.32 6.00 -12.55
N GLU A 209 -6.05 5.65 -12.88
CA GLU A 209 -5.59 5.65 -14.28
C GLU A 209 -6.28 4.56 -15.11
N ILE A 210 -6.53 3.38 -14.53
CA ILE A 210 -7.29 2.30 -15.16
C ILE A 210 -8.75 2.71 -15.34
N LEU A 211 -9.34 3.38 -14.34
CA LEU A 211 -10.70 3.89 -14.41
C LEU A 211 -10.90 4.97 -15.51
N GLU A 212 -9.87 5.72 -15.90
CA GLU A 212 -10.00 6.64 -17.03
C GLU A 212 -10.28 5.91 -18.35
N VAL A 213 -9.76 4.67 -18.53
CA VAL A 213 -10.12 3.82 -19.68
C VAL A 213 -11.58 3.38 -19.59
N ALA A 214 -12.03 2.91 -18.43
CA ALA A 214 -13.44 2.56 -18.21
C ALA A 214 -14.38 3.76 -18.44
N LYS A 215 -13.95 4.95 -18.08
CA LYS A 215 -14.69 6.20 -18.29
C LYS A 215 -14.93 6.50 -19.77
N GLU A 216 -13.94 6.27 -20.63
CA GLU A 216 -14.10 6.43 -22.08
C GLU A 216 -15.14 5.44 -22.64
N ILE A 217 -15.12 4.19 -22.16
CA ILE A 217 -16.10 3.16 -22.55
C ILE A 217 -17.51 3.56 -22.14
N LEU A 218 -17.70 4.03 -20.91
CA LEU A 218 -18.99 4.44 -20.37
C LEU A 218 -19.49 5.73 -21.05
N ALA A 219 -18.59 6.66 -21.38
CA ALA A 219 -18.93 7.89 -22.08
C ALA A 219 -19.51 7.65 -23.49
N ALA A 220 -19.14 6.54 -24.15
CA ALA A 220 -19.75 6.13 -25.43
C ALA A 220 -21.23 5.75 -25.29
N LYS A 221 -21.73 5.57 -24.06
CA LYS A 221 -23.16 5.36 -23.72
C LYS A 221 -23.76 6.57 -23.01
N ASP A 222 -23.12 7.75 -23.10
CA ASP A 222 -23.54 8.98 -22.41
C ASP A 222 -23.66 8.81 -20.89
N ILE A 223 -22.79 7.97 -20.29
CA ILE A 223 -22.67 7.76 -18.85
C ILE A 223 -21.41 8.45 -18.37
N THR A 224 -21.52 9.31 -17.36
CA THR A 224 -20.39 9.97 -16.72
C THR A 224 -19.81 9.07 -15.65
N LEU A 225 -18.49 8.79 -15.68
CA LEU A 225 -17.78 8.19 -14.55
C LEU A 225 -17.08 9.29 -13.75
N ASP A 226 -17.52 9.52 -12.51
CA ASP A 226 -16.91 10.45 -11.55
C ASP A 226 -15.89 9.71 -10.70
N ILE A 227 -14.60 9.93 -10.96
CA ILE A 227 -13.51 9.25 -10.28
C ILE A 227 -13.02 10.13 -9.13
N GLN A 228 -13.25 9.69 -7.90
CA GLN A 228 -12.82 10.37 -6.69
C GLN A 228 -11.56 9.71 -6.12
N VAL A 229 -10.46 10.47 -6.07
CA VAL A 229 -9.14 9.93 -5.70
C VAL A 229 -8.85 10.15 -4.23
N TYR A 230 -8.45 9.07 -3.54
CA TYR A 230 -8.07 9.06 -2.13
C TYR A 230 -6.68 8.45 -1.95
N ASN A 231 -5.89 9.00 -1.01
CA ASN A 231 -4.51 8.58 -0.76
C ASN A 231 -4.37 7.58 0.40
N ASP A 232 -5.48 7.19 1.02
CA ASP A 232 -5.53 6.23 2.12
C ASP A 232 -6.46 5.05 1.79
N TYR A 233 -6.45 4.02 2.65
CA TYR A 233 -7.26 2.81 2.44
C TYR A 233 -8.57 2.79 3.25
N VAL A 234 -8.83 3.79 4.10
CA VAL A 234 -10.00 3.84 4.99
C VAL A 234 -11.18 4.56 4.33
N VAL A 235 -10.92 5.77 3.81
CA VAL A 235 -11.97 6.63 3.26
C VAL A 235 -12.71 5.99 2.09
N PRO A 236 -12.05 5.30 1.11
CA PRO A 236 -12.76 4.68 -0.01
C PRO A 236 -13.84 3.68 0.40
N ASN A 237 -13.64 2.94 1.51
CA ASN A 237 -14.65 2.02 2.02
C ASN A 237 -15.78 2.76 2.74
N THR A 238 -15.44 3.78 3.53
CA THR A 238 -16.41 4.58 4.27
C THR A 238 -17.42 5.27 3.34
N VAL A 239 -16.94 5.87 2.23
CA VAL A 239 -17.81 6.61 1.30
C VAL A 239 -18.68 5.70 0.44
N VAL A 240 -18.32 4.41 0.26
CA VAL A 240 -19.22 3.41 -0.34
C VAL A 240 -20.27 2.94 0.66
N ASP A 241 -19.88 2.66 1.91
CA ASP A 241 -20.79 2.17 2.92
C ASP A 241 -21.87 3.21 3.27
N ASP A 242 -21.53 4.48 3.37
CA ASP A 242 -22.47 5.56 3.62
C ASP A 242 -23.29 5.99 2.40
N GLY A 243 -22.93 5.49 1.19
CA GLY A 243 -23.63 5.74 -0.07
C GLY A 243 -23.25 7.09 -0.72
N THR A 244 -22.18 7.73 -0.30
CA THR A 244 -21.64 8.95 -0.94
C THR A 244 -21.15 8.69 -2.35
N VAL A 245 -20.57 7.50 -2.60
CA VAL A 245 -20.18 7.01 -3.93
C VAL A 245 -20.80 5.65 -4.21
N ASP A 246 -20.95 5.33 -5.51
CA ASP A 246 -21.57 4.07 -5.95
C ASP A 246 -20.65 2.85 -5.74
N ALA A 247 -19.33 3.03 -5.86
CA ALA A 247 -18.36 1.93 -5.82
C ALA A 247 -16.97 2.39 -5.34
N ASN A 248 -16.08 1.42 -5.04
CA ASN A 248 -14.65 1.69 -4.97
C ASN A 248 -13.82 0.63 -5.72
N TYR A 249 -12.61 1.03 -6.12
CA TYR A 249 -11.63 0.20 -6.78
C TYR A 249 -10.24 0.56 -6.28
N PHE A 250 -9.70 -0.21 -5.31
CA PHE A 250 -8.38 0.06 -4.71
C PHE A 250 -7.85 -1.09 -3.84
N GLN A 251 -8.68 -2.04 -3.45
CA GLN A 251 -8.43 -3.03 -2.40
C GLN A 251 -8.52 -4.47 -2.90
N HIS A 252 -8.04 -5.41 -2.11
CA HIS A 252 -8.17 -6.84 -2.29
C HIS A 252 -9.16 -7.44 -1.29
N LEU A 253 -9.65 -8.66 -1.58
CA LEU A 253 -10.70 -9.31 -0.78
C LEU A 253 -10.33 -9.48 0.71
N PRO A 254 -9.13 -9.93 1.11
CA PRO A 254 -8.79 -10.04 2.52
C PRO A 254 -8.88 -8.71 3.28
N TYR A 255 -8.49 -7.59 2.65
CA TYR A 255 -8.62 -6.26 3.26
C TYR A 255 -10.09 -5.87 3.42
N LEU A 256 -10.92 -6.09 2.41
CA LEU A 256 -12.36 -5.82 2.45
C LEU A 256 -13.04 -6.55 3.61
N GLU A 257 -12.77 -7.86 3.75
CA GLU A 257 -13.38 -8.71 4.78
C GLU A 257 -12.96 -8.24 6.19
N ASP A 258 -11.68 -7.95 6.39
CA ASP A 258 -11.16 -7.44 7.66
C ASP A 258 -11.72 -6.04 7.97
N PHE A 259 -11.77 -5.15 6.98
CA PHE A 259 -12.33 -3.82 7.13
C PHE A 259 -13.82 -3.86 7.57
N ASN A 260 -14.62 -4.69 6.89
CA ASN A 260 -16.02 -4.88 7.27
C ASN A 260 -16.16 -5.39 8.71
N ALA A 261 -15.35 -6.37 9.11
CA ALA A 261 -15.39 -6.95 10.44
C ALA A 261 -15.01 -5.93 11.54
N GLN A 262 -13.99 -5.11 11.28
CA GLN A 262 -13.50 -4.13 12.25
C GLN A 262 -14.39 -2.89 12.36
N ASN A 263 -14.99 -2.43 11.26
CA ASN A 263 -15.70 -1.17 11.19
C ASN A 263 -17.24 -1.34 11.14
N GLY A 264 -17.74 -2.58 11.03
CA GLY A 264 -19.18 -2.87 10.92
C GLY A 264 -19.78 -2.32 9.63
N THR A 265 -18.98 -2.24 8.56
CA THR A 265 -19.42 -1.82 7.23
C THR A 265 -20.01 -3.00 6.44
N HIS A 266 -20.83 -2.69 5.42
CA HIS A 266 -21.55 -3.66 4.60
C HIS A 266 -21.27 -3.40 3.12
N ILE A 267 -20.02 -3.65 2.74
CA ILE A 267 -19.56 -3.53 1.34
C ILE A 267 -19.13 -4.90 0.83
N VAL A 268 -19.38 -5.14 -0.45
CA VAL A 268 -19.19 -6.46 -1.08
C VAL A 268 -18.45 -6.34 -2.40
N SER A 269 -17.66 -7.37 -2.74
CA SER A 269 -16.98 -7.47 -4.04
C SER A 269 -17.95 -7.91 -5.13
N ILE A 270 -17.79 -7.35 -6.33
CA ILE A 270 -18.55 -7.73 -7.53
C ILE A 270 -17.65 -8.09 -8.72
N ALA A 271 -16.35 -7.88 -8.63
CA ALA A 271 -15.34 -8.24 -9.63
C ALA A 271 -14.03 -8.58 -8.94
#